data_cfadd6da3a4fc5ed1315693e4431c471
#
_entry.id   cfadd6da3a4fc5ed1315693e4431c471
#
_cell.length_a   1.000
_cell.length_b   1.000
_cell.length_c   1.000
_cell.angle_alpha   90.00
_cell.angle_beta   90.00
_cell.angle_gamma   90.00
#
_symmetry.space_group_name_H-M   'P 1'
#
loop_
_entity.id
_entity.type
_entity.pdbx_description
1 polymer ?
#
loop_
_entity_poly.entity_id
_entity_poly.type
_entity_poly.pdbx_seq_one_letter_code
_entity_poly.pdbx_strand_id
1 'polypeptide(L)'
;MFQDAYVKLDQLETEALLSRIGKNLEAGDFVPANTVVMSRPLSFYPGHIFYDIADHTHMPAQRRFAVVGEEKEDVTILDFTNNPIYALNESCPIDLTDDNVMDYIRFFFSYVRGRHGRFQIVESVDDINWREEPPPPARKAVGKMIAPITTLETDEEETRHFSAQMIFRDSLFQSNISVQPSGLV
;
A
#
# COMPACT_ATOMS: atom_id res chain seq x y z
N MET A 1 4.53 5.67 -7.35
CA MET A 1 3.18 6.18 -6.98
C MET A 1 2.14 5.34 -7.70
N PHE A 2 1.05 4.92 -7.04
CA PHE A 2 -0.02 4.16 -7.70
C PHE A 2 -0.64 5.00 -8.81
N GLN A 3 -0.83 4.41 -9.99
CA GLN A 3 -1.37 5.13 -11.16
C GLN A 3 -2.89 5.36 -11.07
N ASP A 4 -3.60 4.55 -10.28
CA ASP A 4 -5.05 4.66 -10.14
C ASP A 4 -5.43 5.83 -9.22
N ALA A 5 -6.33 6.67 -9.71
CA ALA A 5 -6.84 7.79 -8.93
C ALA A 5 -7.70 7.30 -7.77
N TYR A 6 -7.47 7.85 -6.57
CA TYR A 6 -8.37 7.68 -5.46
C TYR A 6 -9.68 8.42 -5.69
N VAL A 7 -10.78 7.77 -5.32
CA VAL A 7 -12.12 8.36 -5.31
C VAL A 7 -12.52 8.62 -3.86
N LYS A 8 -12.96 9.84 -3.58
CA LYS A 8 -13.49 10.19 -2.26
C LYS A 8 -14.94 9.70 -2.18
N LEU A 9 -15.27 8.95 -1.12
CA LEU A 9 -16.64 8.55 -0.84
C LEU A 9 -17.47 9.75 -0.39
N ASP A 10 -18.75 9.74 -0.76
CA ASP A 10 -19.71 10.66 -0.19
C ASP A 10 -20.10 10.27 1.26
N GLN A 11 -20.97 11.06 1.90
CA GLN A 11 -21.38 10.85 3.28
C GLN A 11 -22.13 9.52 3.47
N LEU A 12 -23.03 9.17 2.55
CA LEU A 12 -23.85 7.95 2.64
C LEU A 12 -23.00 6.70 2.41
N GLU A 13 -22.11 6.74 1.44
CA GLU A 13 -21.13 5.68 1.17
C GLU A 13 -20.19 5.47 2.36
N THR A 14 -19.72 6.56 2.98
CA THR A 14 -18.89 6.53 4.19
C THR A 14 -19.62 5.86 5.36
N GLU A 15 -20.89 6.24 5.62
CA GLU A 15 -21.71 5.63 6.65
C GLU A 15 -21.93 4.14 6.41
N ALA A 16 -22.24 3.74 5.17
CA ALA A 16 -22.43 2.37 4.78
C ALA A 16 -21.15 1.53 4.98
N LEU A 17 -20.00 2.05 4.54
CA LEU A 17 -18.72 1.39 4.74
C LEU A 17 -18.38 1.23 6.23
N LEU A 18 -18.45 2.30 7.02
CA LEU A 18 -18.13 2.26 8.45
C LEU A 18 -19.07 1.31 9.22
N SER A 19 -20.34 1.23 8.84
CA SER A 19 -21.27 0.24 9.37
C SER A 19 -20.87 -1.19 9.04
N ARG A 20 -20.39 -1.43 7.81
CA ARG A 20 -19.96 -2.75 7.34
C ARG A 20 -18.70 -3.22 8.07
N ILE A 21 -17.67 -2.38 8.15
CA ILE A 21 -16.37 -2.73 8.73
C ILE A 21 -16.28 -2.55 10.24
N GLY A 22 -17.30 -1.94 10.87
CA GLY A 22 -17.29 -1.54 12.29
C GLY A 22 -17.02 -2.68 13.28
N LYS A 23 -17.35 -3.93 12.92
CA LYS A 23 -17.01 -5.11 13.73
C LYS A 23 -15.51 -5.41 13.78
N ASN A 24 -14.77 -4.96 12.76
CA ASN A 24 -13.34 -5.17 12.58
C ASN A 24 -12.52 -3.98 13.07
N LEU A 25 -13.19 -2.88 13.45
CA LEU A 25 -12.60 -1.69 14.04
C LEU A 25 -12.83 -1.66 15.56
N GLU A 26 -11.99 -0.97 16.28
CA GLU A 26 -12.23 -0.67 17.69
C GLU A 26 -13.46 0.25 17.85
N ALA A 27 -14.26 0.01 18.87
CA ALA A 27 -15.47 0.78 19.10
C ALA A 27 -15.15 2.27 19.31
N GLY A 28 -15.84 3.14 18.56
CA GLY A 28 -15.65 4.58 18.64
C GLY A 28 -14.49 5.14 17.81
N ASP A 29 -13.81 4.31 17.02
CA ASP A 29 -12.67 4.74 16.21
C ASP A 29 -13.04 5.84 15.21
N PHE A 30 -14.22 5.76 14.56
CA PHE A 30 -14.59 6.67 13.48
C PHE A 30 -16.04 7.12 13.57
N VAL A 31 -16.24 8.46 13.50
CA VAL A 31 -17.56 9.07 13.39
C VAL A 31 -17.76 9.51 11.93
N PRO A 32 -18.81 9.04 11.22
CA PRO A 32 -18.98 9.31 9.79
C PRO A 32 -18.86 10.79 9.42
N ALA A 33 -19.45 11.70 10.23
CA ALA A 33 -19.41 13.14 9.97
C ALA A 33 -18.00 13.76 9.98
N ASN A 34 -17.04 13.10 10.65
CA ASN A 34 -15.66 13.58 10.80
C ASN A 34 -14.67 12.76 9.95
N THR A 35 -15.14 11.70 9.30
CA THR A 35 -14.29 10.73 8.60
C THR A 35 -14.26 11.01 7.11
N VAL A 36 -13.07 11.07 6.57
CA VAL A 36 -12.82 11.09 5.12
C VAL A 36 -12.38 9.71 4.69
N VAL A 37 -13.05 9.16 3.69
CA VAL A 37 -12.70 7.87 3.10
C VAL A 37 -12.30 8.07 1.64
N MET A 38 -11.13 7.55 1.31
CA MET A 38 -10.63 7.45 -0.06
C MET A 38 -10.62 6.00 -0.48
N SER A 39 -11.13 5.69 -1.66
CA SER A 39 -11.21 4.33 -2.19
C SER A 39 -10.46 4.20 -3.51
N ARG A 40 -9.99 2.98 -3.81
CA ARG A 40 -9.50 2.61 -5.13
C ARG A 40 -9.63 1.09 -5.33
N PRO A 41 -9.90 0.62 -6.56
CA PRO A 41 -9.84 -0.79 -6.86
C PRO A 41 -8.40 -1.32 -6.75
N LEU A 42 -8.25 -2.62 -6.56
CA LEU A 42 -6.97 -3.31 -6.56
C LEU A 42 -6.96 -4.30 -7.72
N SER A 43 -6.16 -4.02 -8.75
CA SER A 43 -6.09 -4.85 -9.97
C SER A 43 -5.61 -6.29 -9.71
N PHE A 44 -4.85 -6.49 -8.64
CA PHE A 44 -4.34 -7.80 -8.20
C PHE A 44 -5.28 -8.53 -7.21
N TYR A 45 -6.36 -7.90 -6.75
CA TYR A 45 -7.45 -8.51 -6.00
C TYR A 45 -8.78 -8.22 -6.70
N PRO A 46 -9.15 -8.98 -7.74
CA PRO A 46 -10.41 -8.77 -8.45
C PRO A 46 -11.61 -8.74 -7.50
N GLY A 47 -12.53 -7.78 -7.67
CA GLY A 47 -13.69 -7.61 -6.81
C GLY A 47 -13.42 -6.96 -5.45
N HIS A 48 -12.17 -6.55 -5.16
CA HIS A 48 -11.83 -5.89 -3.89
C HIS A 48 -11.49 -4.43 -4.08
N ILE A 49 -11.88 -3.64 -3.08
CA ILE A 49 -11.62 -2.20 -3.02
C ILE A 49 -10.77 -1.90 -1.77
N PHE A 50 -9.71 -1.15 -1.99
CA PHE A 50 -8.91 -0.60 -0.89
C PHE A 50 -9.52 0.70 -0.41
N TYR A 51 -9.55 0.88 0.91
CA TYR A 51 -10.02 2.07 1.59
C TYR A 51 -8.97 2.66 2.51
N ASP A 52 -8.73 3.96 2.38
CA ASP A 52 -7.97 4.78 3.32
C ASP A 52 -8.96 5.63 4.11
N ILE A 53 -9.09 5.34 5.40
CA ILE A 53 -10.09 5.87 6.32
C ILE A 53 -9.38 6.79 7.30
N ALA A 54 -9.72 8.07 7.32
CA ALA A 54 -9.03 9.06 8.13
C ALA A 54 -10.00 9.99 8.87
N ASP A 55 -9.83 10.13 10.20
CA ASP A 55 -10.43 11.19 11.00
C ASP A 55 -9.39 12.27 11.27
N HIS A 56 -9.60 13.45 10.71
CA HIS A 56 -8.71 14.60 10.81
C HIS A 56 -9.00 15.50 12.01
N THR A 57 -9.95 15.15 12.87
CA THR A 57 -10.20 15.87 14.13
C THR A 57 -9.12 15.59 15.17
N HIS A 58 -8.33 14.53 14.95
CA HIS A 58 -7.18 14.17 15.77
C HIS A 58 -5.86 14.67 15.15
N MET A 59 -4.86 14.93 15.99
CA MET A 59 -3.51 15.33 15.57
C MET A 59 -2.47 14.40 16.23
N PRO A 60 -1.81 13.51 15.47
CA PRO A 60 -1.99 13.22 14.04
C PRO A 60 -3.34 12.59 13.74
N ALA A 61 -3.78 12.70 12.47
CA ALA A 61 -5.05 12.09 12.03
C ALA A 61 -5.08 10.59 12.37
N GLN A 62 -6.18 10.14 12.95
CA GLN A 62 -6.42 8.72 13.16
C GLN A 62 -6.70 8.06 11.80
N ARG A 63 -5.99 6.99 11.47
CA ARG A 63 -6.13 6.32 10.17
C ARG A 63 -6.24 4.82 10.32
N ARG A 64 -7.06 4.22 9.43
CA ARG A 64 -7.13 2.78 9.20
C ARG A 64 -7.13 2.51 7.70
N PHE A 65 -6.65 1.34 7.34
CA PHE A 65 -6.64 0.86 5.96
C PHE A 65 -7.36 -0.47 5.91
N ALA A 66 -8.23 -0.61 4.92
CA ALA A 66 -9.02 -1.82 4.74
C ALA A 66 -9.00 -2.26 3.28
N VAL A 67 -9.03 -3.58 3.06
CA VAL A 67 -9.37 -4.19 1.78
C VAL A 67 -10.69 -4.91 1.97
N VAL A 68 -11.67 -4.59 1.13
CA VAL A 68 -13.06 -5.07 1.29
C VAL A 68 -13.52 -5.65 -0.04
N GLY A 69 -13.93 -6.92 -0.02
CA GLY A 69 -14.48 -7.62 -1.17
C GLY A 69 -15.99 -7.43 -1.31
N GLU A 70 -16.64 -8.24 -2.15
CA GLU A 70 -18.08 -8.15 -2.41
C GLU A 70 -18.92 -8.71 -1.26
N GLU A 71 -18.50 -9.83 -0.68
CA GLU A 71 -19.23 -10.50 0.41
C GLU A 71 -19.14 -9.67 1.69
N LYS A 72 -20.23 -9.67 2.48
CA LYS A 72 -20.35 -8.83 3.68
C LYS A 72 -19.23 -9.04 4.71
N GLU A 73 -18.77 -10.27 4.84
CA GLU A 73 -17.76 -10.68 5.82
C GLU A 73 -16.33 -10.55 5.27
N ASP A 74 -16.19 -10.23 3.97
CA ASP A 74 -14.92 -10.09 3.30
C ASP A 74 -14.31 -8.70 3.58
N VAL A 75 -13.72 -8.58 4.76
CA VAL A 75 -13.11 -7.36 5.30
C VAL A 75 -11.76 -7.69 5.90
N THR A 76 -10.72 -7.15 5.33
CA THR A 76 -9.34 -7.25 5.83
C THR A 76 -8.85 -5.87 6.29
N ILE A 77 -8.56 -5.73 7.58
CA ILE A 77 -7.93 -4.51 8.13
C ILE A 77 -6.41 -4.69 8.09
N LEU A 78 -5.72 -3.71 7.51
CA LEU A 78 -4.26 -3.71 7.44
C LEU A 78 -3.68 -3.09 8.72
N ASP A 79 -2.81 -3.83 9.40
CA ASP A 79 -2.21 -3.48 10.69
C ASP A 79 -0.71 -3.16 10.60
N PHE A 80 -0.21 -2.96 9.38
CA PHE A 80 1.19 -2.77 9.04
C PHE A 80 2.10 -3.99 9.23
N THR A 81 1.54 -5.16 9.56
CA THR A 81 2.26 -6.44 9.41
C THR A 81 1.94 -7.06 8.04
N ASN A 82 2.67 -8.09 7.66
CA ASN A 82 2.39 -8.84 6.43
C ASN A 82 1.21 -9.83 6.60
N ASN A 83 0.85 -10.18 7.84
CA ASN A 83 -0.15 -11.20 8.13
C ASN A 83 -1.51 -10.96 7.47
N PRO A 84 -2.13 -9.75 7.55
CA PRO A 84 -3.42 -9.53 6.89
C PRO A 84 -3.36 -9.69 5.37
N ILE A 85 -2.25 -9.28 4.74
CA ILE A 85 -2.08 -9.41 3.29
C ILE A 85 -1.91 -10.89 2.91
N TYR A 86 -1.13 -11.65 3.66
CA TYR A 86 -0.94 -13.07 3.38
C TYR A 86 -2.22 -13.88 3.66
N ALA A 87 -2.97 -13.57 4.72
CA ALA A 87 -4.27 -14.17 4.98
C ALA A 87 -5.29 -13.84 3.86
N LEU A 88 -5.24 -12.61 3.33
CA LEU A 88 -6.08 -12.23 2.18
C LEU A 88 -5.68 -13.02 0.93
N ASN A 89 -4.37 -13.20 0.65
CA ASN A 89 -3.90 -14.02 -0.47
C ASN A 89 -4.36 -15.49 -0.39
N GLU A 90 -4.51 -16.03 0.84
CA GLU A 90 -5.02 -17.39 1.05
C GLU A 90 -6.55 -17.49 0.85
N SER A 91 -7.29 -16.47 1.29
CA SER A 91 -8.76 -16.45 1.22
C SER A 91 -9.30 -15.97 -0.13
N CYS A 92 -8.61 -15.02 -0.76
CA CYS A 92 -8.89 -14.49 -2.07
C CYS A 92 -7.64 -14.68 -2.94
N PRO A 93 -7.64 -15.65 -3.89
CA PRO A 93 -6.50 -15.88 -4.74
C PRO A 93 -6.07 -14.60 -5.45
N ILE A 94 -4.83 -14.22 -5.21
CA ILE A 94 -4.24 -13.04 -5.84
C ILE A 94 -4.04 -13.31 -7.35
N ASP A 95 -4.40 -12.34 -8.18
CA ASP A 95 -4.22 -12.40 -9.64
C ASP A 95 -3.04 -11.49 -10.05
N LEU A 96 -1.82 -12.06 -10.03
CA LEU A 96 -0.60 -11.35 -10.39
C LEU A 96 -0.26 -11.56 -11.86
N THR A 97 -0.31 -10.48 -12.61
CA THR A 97 0.09 -10.38 -14.01
C THR A 97 1.34 -9.50 -14.16
N ASP A 98 1.93 -9.46 -15.34
CA ASP A 98 3.06 -8.55 -15.63
C ASP A 98 2.63 -7.07 -15.55
N ASP A 99 1.35 -6.79 -15.78
CA ASP A 99 0.81 -5.42 -15.74
C ASP A 99 0.56 -4.90 -14.31
N ASN A 100 0.28 -5.79 -13.34
CA ASN A 100 -0.14 -5.39 -12.00
C ASN A 100 0.82 -5.77 -10.86
N VAL A 101 1.80 -6.64 -11.10
CA VAL A 101 2.71 -7.10 -10.06
C VAL A 101 3.52 -5.96 -9.42
N MET A 102 3.91 -4.96 -10.20
CA MET A 102 4.62 -3.79 -9.66
C MET A 102 3.70 -2.95 -8.75
N ASP A 103 2.40 -2.88 -9.05
CA ASP A 103 1.43 -2.21 -8.18
C ASP A 103 1.20 -2.99 -6.89
N TYR A 104 1.22 -4.33 -6.95
CA TYR A 104 1.21 -5.16 -5.77
C TYR A 104 2.45 -4.93 -4.89
N ILE A 105 3.65 -4.87 -5.47
CA ILE A 105 4.89 -4.55 -4.75
C ILE A 105 4.78 -3.19 -4.04
N ARG A 106 4.33 -2.15 -4.75
CA ARG A 106 4.11 -0.81 -4.17
C ARG A 106 3.09 -0.85 -3.03
N PHE A 107 2.00 -1.59 -3.22
CA PHE A 107 0.99 -1.81 -2.19
C PHE A 107 1.59 -2.48 -0.96
N PHE A 108 2.27 -3.61 -1.14
CA PHE A 108 2.87 -4.36 -0.05
C PHE A 108 3.79 -3.47 0.81
N PHE A 109 4.77 -2.81 0.21
CA PHE A 109 5.71 -1.93 0.93
C PHE A 109 5.09 -0.63 1.44
N SER A 110 3.91 -0.24 0.96
CA SER A 110 3.16 0.88 1.53
C SER A 110 2.49 0.54 2.86
N TYR A 111 2.04 -0.71 3.00
CA TYR A 111 1.22 -1.14 4.15
C TYR A 111 1.88 -2.22 5.02
N VAL A 112 3.10 -2.64 4.71
CA VAL A 112 3.90 -3.53 5.55
C VAL A 112 5.12 -2.78 6.08
N ARG A 113 5.41 -2.99 7.36
CA ARG A 113 6.59 -2.42 8.03
C ARG A 113 7.43 -3.55 8.61
N GLY A 114 8.73 -3.47 8.41
CA GLY A 114 9.66 -4.35 9.10
C GLY A 114 9.76 -3.99 10.59
N ARG A 115 10.32 -4.90 11.39
CA ARG A 115 10.51 -4.73 12.84
C ARG A 115 11.17 -3.40 13.24
N HIS A 116 11.99 -2.83 12.39
CA HIS A 116 12.78 -1.64 12.68
C HIS A 116 12.34 -0.40 11.89
N GLY A 117 11.21 -0.46 11.19
CA GLY A 117 10.67 0.65 10.43
C GLY A 117 10.12 0.27 9.06
N ARG A 118 9.72 1.28 8.31
CA ARG A 118 9.16 1.14 6.96
C ARG A 118 10.27 1.11 5.93
N PHE A 119 10.16 0.18 4.97
CA PHE A 119 10.89 0.23 3.71
C PHE A 119 10.03 1.00 2.70
N GLN A 120 10.52 2.13 2.26
CA GLN A 120 9.81 2.96 1.29
C GLN A 120 10.44 2.79 -0.09
N ILE A 121 9.67 2.29 -1.05
CA ILE A 121 10.06 2.29 -2.46
C ILE A 121 10.10 3.73 -2.95
N VAL A 122 11.14 4.09 -3.66
CA VAL A 122 11.30 5.37 -4.32
C VAL A 122 11.61 5.16 -5.80
N GLU A 123 10.81 5.76 -6.66
CA GLU A 123 10.91 5.65 -8.12
C GLU A 123 11.25 6.99 -8.74
N SER A 124 11.14 8.05 -7.95
CA SER A 124 11.53 9.41 -8.31
C SER A 124 12.07 10.17 -7.08
N VAL A 125 12.75 11.27 -7.32
CA VAL A 125 13.23 12.15 -6.25
C VAL A 125 12.08 12.80 -5.46
N ASP A 126 10.88 12.84 -6.04
CA ASP A 126 9.67 13.41 -5.44
C ASP A 126 9.01 12.46 -4.43
N ASP A 127 9.38 11.18 -4.46
CA ASP A 127 8.91 10.19 -3.47
C ASP A 127 9.65 10.30 -2.13
N ILE A 128 10.73 11.07 -2.08
CA ILE A 128 11.54 11.21 -0.86
C ILE A 128 10.94 12.27 0.06
N ASN A 129 10.62 11.88 1.28
CA ASN A 129 10.27 12.82 2.35
C ASN A 129 11.55 13.44 2.93
N TRP A 130 11.98 14.56 2.34
CA TRP A 130 13.13 15.29 2.82
C TRP A 130 12.85 15.89 4.21
N ARG A 131 13.80 15.79 5.14
CA ARG A 131 13.73 16.52 6.43
C ARG A 131 13.88 18.02 6.20
N GLU A 132 14.78 18.38 5.28
CA GLU A 132 15.01 19.73 4.79
C GLU A 132 15.15 19.66 3.28
N GLU A 133 14.53 20.59 2.55
CA GLU A 133 14.63 20.62 1.09
C GLU A 133 16.10 20.78 0.66
N PRO A 134 16.66 19.80 -0.07
CA PRO A 134 18.06 19.85 -0.48
C PRO A 134 18.28 20.93 -1.55
N PRO A 135 19.49 21.49 -1.65
CA PRO A 135 19.86 22.37 -2.75
C PRO A 135 19.63 21.67 -4.11
N PRO A 136 19.24 22.42 -5.17
CA PRO A 136 18.94 21.84 -6.48
C PRO A 136 20.03 20.90 -7.05
N PRO A 137 21.34 21.20 -6.90
CA PRO A 137 22.38 20.28 -7.35
C PRO A 137 22.37 18.93 -6.61
N ALA A 138 22.12 18.94 -5.29
CA ALA A 138 22.04 17.73 -4.47
C ALA A 138 20.79 16.91 -4.83
N ARG A 139 19.63 17.58 -4.95
CA ARG A 139 18.39 16.93 -5.42
C ARG A 139 18.58 16.25 -6.77
N LYS A 140 19.23 16.94 -7.73
CA LYS A 140 19.54 16.37 -9.05
C LYS A 140 20.52 15.19 -8.96
N ALA A 141 21.50 15.24 -8.07
CA ALA A 141 22.45 14.13 -7.88
C ALA A 141 21.75 12.88 -7.34
N VAL A 142 20.90 13.04 -6.32
CA VAL A 142 20.09 11.94 -5.77
C VAL A 142 19.12 11.40 -6.82
N GLY A 143 18.46 12.26 -7.59
CA GLY A 143 17.53 11.83 -8.65
C GLY A 143 18.17 10.96 -9.73
N LYS A 144 19.50 11.09 -9.96
CA LYS A 144 20.23 10.22 -10.90
C LYS A 144 20.49 8.81 -10.34
N MET A 145 20.37 8.63 -9.04
CA MET A 145 20.56 7.33 -8.36
C MET A 145 19.25 6.54 -8.26
N ILE A 146 18.13 7.19 -8.53
CA ILE A 146 16.80 6.58 -8.43
C ILE A 146 16.33 6.14 -9.80
N ALA A 147 15.80 4.91 -9.85
CA ALA A 147 15.17 4.35 -11.02
C ALA A 147 13.84 3.68 -10.61
N PRO A 148 12.84 3.62 -11.50
CA PRO A 148 11.63 2.84 -11.28
C PRO A 148 11.96 1.37 -10.96
N ILE A 149 10.99 0.65 -10.39
CA ILE A 149 11.07 -0.80 -10.23
C ILE A 149 11.32 -1.43 -11.60
N THR A 150 12.28 -2.35 -11.66
CA THR A 150 12.61 -3.08 -12.90
C THR A 150 12.49 -4.57 -12.68
N THR A 151 11.90 -5.27 -13.65
CA THR A 151 11.89 -6.73 -13.69
C THR A 151 13.29 -7.24 -13.99
N LEU A 152 13.74 -8.25 -13.26
CA LEU A 152 15.00 -8.95 -13.49
C LEU A 152 14.73 -10.25 -14.26
N GLU A 153 14.26 -11.27 -13.55
CA GLU A 153 14.00 -12.59 -14.09
C GLU A 153 12.81 -13.25 -13.41
N THR A 154 12.32 -14.33 -13.98
CA THR A 154 11.38 -15.26 -13.34
C THR A 154 12.09 -16.61 -13.28
N ASP A 155 12.11 -17.24 -12.11
CA ASP A 155 12.76 -18.52 -11.90
C ASP A 155 11.87 -19.72 -12.31
N GLU A 156 12.40 -20.95 -12.14
CA GLU A 156 11.69 -22.19 -12.47
C GLU A 156 10.45 -22.44 -11.58
N GLU A 157 10.38 -21.79 -10.41
CA GLU A 157 9.25 -21.86 -9.46
C GLU A 157 8.24 -20.74 -9.71
N GLU A 158 8.32 -20.05 -10.83
CA GLU A 158 7.49 -18.91 -11.21
C GLU A 158 7.62 -17.70 -10.25
N THR A 159 8.67 -17.67 -9.39
CA THR A 159 8.97 -16.50 -8.57
C THR A 159 9.56 -15.41 -9.45
N ARG A 160 8.95 -14.25 -9.39
CA ARG A 160 9.39 -13.07 -10.16
C ARG A 160 10.35 -12.25 -9.34
N HIS A 161 11.45 -11.86 -9.92
CA HIS A 161 12.50 -11.05 -9.27
C HIS A 161 12.53 -9.64 -9.83
N PHE A 162 12.65 -8.66 -8.94
CA PHE A 162 12.66 -7.25 -9.25
C PHE A 162 13.80 -6.54 -8.55
N SER A 163 14.27 -5.45 -9.16
CA SER A 163 15.16 -4.48 -8.51
C SER A 163 14.41 -3.19 -8.22
N ALA A 164 14.53 -2.67 -7.01
CA ALA A 164 13.91 -1.43 -6.59
C ALA A 164 14.86 -0.57 -5.76
N GLN A 165 14.72 0.73 -5.88
CA GLN A 165 15.36 1.67 -4.96
C GLN A 165 14.48 1.84 -3.73
N MET A 166 15.07 1.73 -2.55
CA MET A 166 14.36 1.81 -1.27
C MET A 166 15.03 2.77 -0.32
N ILE A 167 14.22 3.45 0.48
CA ILE A 167 14.68 4.17 1.66
C ILE A 167 14.27 3.38 2.91
N PHE A 168 15.24 3.12 3.76
CA PHE A 168 15.02 2.65 5.12
C PHE A 168 15.73 3.60 6.08
N ARG A 169 14.96 4.22 6.98
CA ARG A 169 15.45 5.33 7.81
C ARG A 169 16.00 6.48 6.93
N ASP A 170 17.30 6.72 7.01
CA ASP A 170 17.98 7.81 6.28
C ASP A 170 18.91 7.30 5.16
N SER A 171 18.76 6.04 4.76
CA SER A 171 19.63 5.39 3.78
C SER A 171 18.86 5.00 2.53
N LEU A 172 19.36 5.42 1.38
CA LEU A 172 18.91 4.97 0.06
C LEU A 172 19.78 3.79 -0.39
N PHE A 173 19.15 2.70 -0.83
CA PHE A 173 19.86 1.53 -1.33
C PHE A 173 19.05 0.81 -2.42
N GLN A 174 19.70 -0.01 -3.18
CA GLN A 174 19.06 -0.93 -4.13
C GLN A 174 18.74 -2.24 -3.42
N SER A 175 17.54 -2.75 -3.63
CA SER A 175 17.07 -4.02 -3.07
C SER A 175 16.56 -4.94 -4.17
N ASN A 176 16.78 -6.23 -4.00
CA ASN A 176 16.12 -7.25 -4.80
C ASN A 176 14.86 -7.70 -4.06
N ILE A 177 13.76 -7.79 -4.79
CA ILE A 177 12.45 -8.21 -4.29
C ILE A 177 12.06 -9.47 -5.05
N SER A 178 11.66 -10.50 -4.32
CA SER A 178 11.13 -11.73 -4.91
C SER A 178 9.63 -11.81 -4.61
N VAL A 179 8.82 -12.08 -5.61
CA VAL A 179 7.37 -12.21 -5.49
C VAL A 179 6.97 -13.57 -6.02
N GLN A 180 6.46 -14.43 -5.15
CA GLN A 180 5.93 -15.74 -5.51
C GLN A 180 4.54 -15.63 -6.15
N PRO A 181 4.08 -16.63 -6.92
CA PRO A 181 2.71 -16.65 -7.46
C PRO A 181 1.62 -16.52 -6.40
N SER A 182 1.88 -16.98 -5.18
CA SER A 182 1.00 -16.84 -4.00
C SER A 182 0.94 -15.41 -3.42
N GLY A 183 1.74 -14.48 -3.94
CA GLY A 183 1.88 -13.13 -3.41
C GLY A 183 2.78 -13.03 -2.17
N LEU A 184 3.55 -14.06 -1.83
CA LEU A 184 4.63 -13.91 -0.84
C LEU A 184 5.74 -13.01 -1.39
N VAL A 185 6.20 -12.06 -0.56
CA VAL A 185 7.22 -11.07 -0.87
C VAL A 185 8.40 -11.22 0.08
#